data_7a1c5fa3ec7d880e7d5c731263d40b31
#
_entry.id   7a1c5fa3ec7d880e7d5c731263d40b31
#
_cell.length_a   1.000
_cell.length_b   1.000
_cell.length_c   1.000
_cell.angle_alpha   90.00
_cell.angle_beta   90.00
_cell.angle_gamma   90.00
#
_symmetry.space_group_name_H-M   'P 1'
#
loop_
_entity.id
_entity.type
_entity.pdbx_description
1 polymer ?
#
loop_
_entity_poly.entity_id
_entity_poly.type
_entity_poly.pdbx_seq_one_letter_code
_entity_poly.pdbx_strand_id
1 'polypeptide(L)'
;MAKTIVITGASSGIGAATATQLAARGDRVVLAARRGGELERLATRLGQDAFPVVTDVTVRADVEHLRDRAIERFGGIDVWINNAGRGLSKQAAELTDDELDQMMTVNVKSALYGMQAVLPHFIDRGAGHIVNVSSFLSRVPMASIRAAYSASKAALNSLTANLRMDLAAAHPGIHVTLVMPGLVSTEFAQNAVHGTPPIRPGAGGAPAQTADEVAASIVGVVDQPVAEVFTNPALAGIARKYFEDVGAFEKGLR
;
A
#
# COMPACT_ATOMS: atom_id res chain seq x y z
N MET A 1 -1.76 20.97 12.48
CA MET A 1 -1.77 20.13 13.69
C MET A 1 -1.15 18.79 13.34
N ALA A 2 -0.43 18.15 14.28
CA ALA A 2 0.11 16.82 14.10
C ALA A 2 -1.01 15.80 13.86
N LYS A 3 -0.90 14.97 12.82
CA LYS A 3 -1.85 13.90 12.51
C LYS A 3 -1.44 12.60 13.19
N THR A 4 -2.40 11.74 13.53
CA THR A 4 -2.15 10.36 13.96
C THR A 4 -2.34 9.43 12.76
N ILE A 5 -1.27 8.73 12.36
CA ILE A 5 -1.21 7.96 11.12
C ILE A 5 -0.83 6.52 11.41
N VAL A 6 -1.70 5.58 11.06
CA VAL A 6 -1.44 4.14 11.14
C VAL A 6 -0.84 3.65 9.83
N ILE A 7 0.26 2.88 9.90
CA ILE A 7 0.97 2.37 8.73
C ILE A 7 1.18 0.87 8.87
N THR A 8 0.54 0.07 8.02
CA THR A 8 0.78 -1.36 7.95
C THR A 8 1.99 -1.67 7.08
N GLY A 9 2.73 -2.75 7.41
CA GLY A 9 3.97 -3.09 6.71
C GLY A 9 5.12 -2.10 6.99
N ALA A 10 5.11 -1.46 8.17
CA ALA A 10 6.06 -0.41 8.55
C ALA A 10 7.47 -0.90 8.89
N SER A 11 7.73 -2.21 8.93
CA SER A 11 9.03 -2.74 9.36
C SER A 11 10.15 -2.64 8.33
N SER A 12 9.87 -2.26 7.07
CA SER A 12 10.89 -2.08 6.01
C SER A 12 10.33 -1.33 4.80
N GLY A 13 11.19 -1.02 3.83
CA GLY A 13 10.84 -0.49 2.52
C GLY A 13 9.98 0.78 2.58
N ILE A 14 8.93 0.83 1.74
CA ILE A 14 8.05 2.00 1.60
C ILE A 14 7.41 2.37 2.94
N GLY A 15 6.93 1.38 3.72
CA GLY A 15 6.26 1.65 4.99
C GLY A 15 7.19 2.30 6.02
N ALA A 16 8.43 1.82 6.14
CA ALA A 16 9.42 2.40 7.04
C ALA A 16 9.85 3.81 6.60
N ALA A 17 10.07 4.02 5.29
CA ALA A 17 10.40 5.32 4.73
C ALA A 17 9.26 6.33 4.94
N THR A 18 8.00 5.91 4.71
CA THR A 18 6.81 6.74 4.96
C THR A 18 6.72 7.14 6.44
N ALA A 19 6.88 6.18 7.35
CA ALA A 19 6.87 6.45 8.79
C ALA A 19 7.97 7.46 9.18
N THR A 20 9.17 7.30 8.61
CA THR A 20 10.30 8.20 8.87
C THR A 20 10.00 9.65 8.43
N GLN A 21 9.48 9.83 7.22
CA GLN A 21 9.17 11.17 6.71
C GLN A 21 8.01 11.81 7.46
N LEU A 22 6.98 11.05 7.85
CA LEU A 22 5.85 11.56 8.62
C LEU A 22 6.27 11.97 10.04
N ALA A 23 7.06 11.13 10.72
CA ALA A 23 7.58 11.45 12.05
C ALA A 23 8.52 12.68 12.03
N ALA A 24 9.36 12.82 11.00
CA ALA A 24 10.27 13.96 10.86
C ALA A 24 9.54 15.32 10.74
N ARG A 25 8.29 15.32 10.30
CA ARG A 25 7.46 16.53 10.23
C ARG A 25 6.57 16.73 11.47
N GLY A 26 6.73 15.88 12.50
CA GLY A 26 6.02 15.99 13.77
C GLY A 26 4.68 15.26 13.83
N ASP A 27 4.37 14.35 12.89
CA ASP A 27 3.19 13.49 12.98
C ASP A 27 3.42 12.31 13.94
N ARG A 28 2.33 11.83 14.54
CA ARG A 28 2.30 10.62 15.36
C ARG A 28 2.12 9.40 14.45
N VAL A 29 3.02 8.43 14.54
CA VAL A 29 3.01 7.26 13.65
C VAL A 29 2.82 5.97 14.43
N VAL A 30 1.80 5.20 14.07
CA VAL A 30 1.58 3.85 14.59
C VAL A 30 2.15 2.85 13.57
N LEU A 31 3.16 2.12 13.99
CA LEU A 31 3.95 1.23 13.15
C LEU A 31 3.47 -0.20 13.30
N ALA A 32 2.86 -0.77 12.26
CA ALA A 32 2.30 -2.11 12.31
C ALA A 32 3.00 -3.08 11.37
N ALA A 33 3.47 -4.21 11.89
CA ALA A 33 4.01 -5.35 11.14
C ALA A 33 4.17 -6.57 12.07
N ARG A 34 4.51 -7.72 11.48
CA ARG A 34 4.79 -8.96 12.25
C ARG A 34 6.15 -8.96 12.94
N ARG A 35 7.12 -8.22 12.40
CA ARG A 35 8.51 -8.18 12.89
C ARG A 35 8.64 -7.17 14.03
N GLY A 36 8.29 -7.58 15.27
CA GLY A 36 8.30 -6.69 16.45
C GLY A 36 9.65 -6.02 16.70
N GLY A 37 10.76 -6.75 16.63
CA GLY A 37 12.09 -6.17 16.84
C GLY A 37 12.48 -5.08 15.83
N GLU A 38 12.02 -5.18 14.58
CA GLU A 38 12.22 -4.13 13.57
C GLU A 38 11.37 -2.88 13.87
N LEU A 39 10.13 -3.10 14.32
CA LEU A 39 9.24 -2.00 14.71
C LEU A 39 9.79 -1.23 15.90
N GLU A 40 10.27 -1.93 16.92
CA GLU A 40 10.88 -1.32 18.12
C GLU A 40 12.12 -0.50 17.78
N ARG A 41 13.02 -1.05 16.93
CA ARG A 41 14.19 -0.31 16.46
C ARG A 41 13.79 0.94 15.66
N LEU A 42 12.78 0.84 14.81
CA LEU A 42 12.27 2.00 14.07
C LEU A 42 11.66 3.02 15.01
N ALA A 43 10.78 2.61 15.94
CA ALA A 43 10.13 3.50 16.90
C ALA A 43 11.17 4.23 17.77
N THR A 44 12.20 3.54 18.26
CA THR A 44 13.29 4.16 19.03
C THR A 44 14.01 5.26 18.25
N ARG A 45 14.24 5.06 16.94
CA ARG A 45 14.86 6.10 16.09
C ARG A 45 13.94 7.28 15.83
N LEU A 46 12.62 7.05 15.72
CA LEU A 46 11.63 8.09 15.40
C LEU A 46 11.17 8.89 16.63
N GLY A 47 11.39 8.36 17.85
CA GLY A 47 11.09 9.05 19.09
C GLY A 47 9.71 8.74 19.66
N GLN A 48 9.29 9.55 20.64
CA GLN A 48 8.11 9.27 21.50
C GLN A 48 6.77 9.26 20.78
N ASP A 49 6.67 9.88 19.61
CA ASP A 49 5.47 9.93 18.77
C ASP A 49 5.37 8.74 17.77
N ALA A 50 6.30 7.79 17.85
CA ALA A 50 6.25 6.53 17.12
C ALA A 50 5.85 5.38 18.05
N PHE A 51 4.77 4.68 17.70
CA PHE A 51 4.20 3.62 18.51
C PHE A 51 4.17 2.29 17.75
N PRO A 52 4.98 1.28 18.17
CA PRO A 52 5.01 -0.02 17.52
C PRO A 52 3.86 -0.91 18.02
N VAL A 53 3.19 -1.59 17.08
CA VAL A 53 2.15 -2.60 17.36
C VAL A 53 2.41 -3.83 16.49
N VAL A 54 2.72 -4.95 17.12
CA VAL A 54 2.89 -6.23 16.39
C VAL A 54 1.52 -6.65 15.84
N THR A 55 1.44 -6.85 14.52
CA THR A 55 0.18 -7.07 13.82
C THR A 55 0.38 -8.02 12.65
N ASP A 56 -0.39 -9.10 12.57
CA ASP A 56 -0.56 -9.85 11.33
C ASP A 56 -1.81 -9.34 10.61
N VAL A 57 -1.60 -8.59 9.53
CA VAL A 57 -2.69 -8.00 8.75
C VAL A 57 -3.60 -9.04 8.07
N THR A 58 -3.22 -10.31 8.04
CA THR A 58 -4.06 -11.42 7.54
C THR A 58 -5.07 -11.90 8.57
N VAL A 59 -4.93 -11.47 9.83
CA VAL A 59 -5.82 -11.78 10.94
C VAL A 59 -6.67 -10.55 11.26
N ARG A 60 -7.99 -10.64 11.05
CA ARG A 60 -8.91 -9.51 11.26
C ARG A 60 -8.83 -8.95 12.67
N ALA A 61 -8.82 -9.82 13.68
CA ALA A 61 -8.76 -9.41 15.09
C ALA A 61 -7.48 -8.60 15.41
N ASP A 62 -6.34 -8.92 14.79
CA ASP A 62 -5.11 -8.15 14.96
C ASP A 62 -5.23 -6.73 14.37
N VAL A 63 -5.92 -6.60 13.23
CA VAL A 63 -6.15 -5.29 12.60
C VAL A 63 -7.11 -4.43 13.42
N GLU A 64 -8.15 -5.04 13.99
CA GLU A 64 -9.08 -4.37 14.92
C GLU A 64 -8.34 -3.94 16.21
N HIS A 65 -7.51 -4.82 16.76
CA HIS A 65 -6.65 -4.49 17.89
C HIS A 65 -5.68 -3.34 17.58
N LEU A 66 -5.06 -3.33 16.39
CA LEU A 66 -4.19 -2.24 15.96
C LEU A 66 -4.93 -0.88 15.99
N ARG A 67 -6.17 -0.83 15.48
CA ARG A 67 -7.02 0.38 15.55
C ARG A 67 -7.23 0.82 17.00
N ASP A 68 -7.62 -0.12 17.88
CA ASP A 68 -7.92 0.18 19.27
C ASP A 68 -6.69 0.70 20.02
N ARG A 69 -5.52 0.08 19.80
CA ARG A 69 -4.25 0.53 20.36
C ARG A 69 -3.84 1.92 19.89
N ALA A 70 -4.10 2.24 18.61
CA ALA A 70 -3.81 3.56 18.07
C ALA A 70 -4.70 4.64 18.72
N ILE A 71 -5.99 4.36 18.87
CA ILE A 71 -6.96 5.26 19.52
C ILE A 71 -6.63 5.44 21.00
N GLU A 72 -6.35 4.36 21.73
CA GLU A 72 -5.95 4.38 23.14
C GLU A 72 -4.70 5.26 23.34
N ARG A 73 -3.70 5.11 22.49
CA ARG A 73 -2.40 5.81 22.62
C ARG A 73 -2.47 7.29 22.30
N PHE A 74 -3.24 7.68 21.26
CA PHE A 74 -3.20 9.02 20.69
C PHE A 74 -4.55 9.76 20.65
N GLY A 75 -5.62 9.11 21.12
CA GLY A 75 -6.97 9.69 21.19
C GLY A 75 -7.75 9.66 19.88
N GLY A 76 -7.16 9.13 18.79
CA GLY A 76 -7.84 9.02 17.50
C GLY A 76 -6.86 8.73 16.36
N ILE A 77 -7.42 8.48 15.19
CA ILE A 77 -6.69 8.22 13.94
C ILE A 77 -7.17 9.23 12.90
N ASP A 78 -6.24 9.86 12.18
CA ASP A 78 -6.55 10.79 11.10
C ASP A 78 -6.32 10.12 9.73
N VAL A 79 -5.31 9.23 9.63
CA VAL A 79 -4.97 8.54 8.39
C VAL A 79 -4.67 7.07 8.65
N TRP A 80 -5.19 6.19 7.78
CA TRP A 80 -4.89 4.77 7.79
C TRP A 80 -4.24 4.36 6.47
N ILE A 81 -3.00 3.89 6.52
CA ILE A 81 -2.23 3.49 5.34
C ILE A 81 -2.12 1.96 5.28
N ASN A 82 -2.85 1.35 4.35
CA ASN A 82 -2.73 -0.04 3.99
C ASN A 82 -1.55 -0.21 3.02
N ASN A 83 -0.34 -0.39 3.58
CA ASN A 83 0.87 -0.58 2.79
C ASN A 83 1.39 -2.03 2.85
N ALA A 84 1.00 -2.82 3.83
CA ALA A 84 1.40 -4.22 3.90
C ALA A 84 1.04 -4.98 2.61
N GLY A 85 1.97 -5.77 2.12
CA GLY A 85 1.77 -6.57 0.91
C GLY A 85 2.92 -7.54 0.67
N ARG A 86 2.70 -8.49 -0.24
CA ARG A 86 3.69 -9.50 -0.64
C ARG A 86 3.63 -9.74 -2.14
N GLY A 87 4.79 -10.00 -2.74
CA GLY A 87 4.91 -10.44 -4.12
C GLY A 87 4.94 -11.95 -4.25
N LEU A 88 4.59 -12.44 -5.44
CA LEU A 88 4.78 -13.81 -5.87
C LEU A 88 5.26 -13.79 -7.32
N SER A 89 6.22 -14.64 -7.66
CA SER A 89 6.81 -14.75 -9.00
C SER A 89 6.47 -16.09 -9.62
N LYS A 90 5.38 -16.13 -10.39
CA LYS A 90 4.93 -17.30 -11.13
C LYS A 90 4.02 -16.91 -12.28
N GLN A 91 4.10 -17.63 -13.39
CA GLN A 91 3.21 -17.41 -14.54
C GLN A 91 1.79 -17.88 -14.22
N ALA A 92 0.78 -17.30 -14.87
CA ALA A 92 -0.62 -17.61 -14.61
C ALA A 92 -0.97 -19.09 -14.83
N ALA A 93 -0.38 -19.71 -15.85
CA ALA A 93 -0.62 -21.12 -16.18
C ALA A 93 -0.04 -22.12 -15.13
N GLU A 94 0.82 -21.65 -14.25
CA GLU A 94 1.51 -22.48 -13.25
C GLU A 94 1.04 -22.21 -11.81
N LEU A 95 0.16 -21.23 -11.62
CA LEU A 95 -0.34 -20.87 -10.30
C LEU A 95 -1.14 -22.01 -9.67
N THR A 96 -0.95 -22.24 -8.39
CA THR A 96 -1.83 -23.08 -7.58
C THR A 96 -2.92 -22.23 -6.91
N ASP A 97 -4.01 -22.88 -6.50
CA ASP A 97 -5.08 -22.22 -5.76
C ASP A 97 -4.57 -21.58 -4.47
N ASP A 98 -3.73 -22.28 -3.71
CA ASP A 98 -3.12 -21.79 -2.47
C ASP A 98 -2.27 -20.53 -2.70
N GLU A 99 -1.52 -20.45 -3.79
CA GLU A 99 -0.70 -19.29 -4.13
C GLU A 99 -1.56 -18.07 -4.47
N LEU A 100 -2.65 -18.28 -5.21
CA LEU A 100 -3.61 -17.22 -5.50
C LEU A 100 -4.32 -16.76 -4.22
N ASP A 101 -4.80 -17.68 -3.39
CA ASP A 101 -5.47 -17.41 -2.13
C ASP A 101 -4.56 -16.66 -1.15
N GLN A 102 -3.28 -17.01 -1.10
CA GLN A 102 -2.28 -16.30 -0.30
C GLN A 102 -2.13 -14.84 -0.77
N MET A 103 -2.05 -14.60 -2.09
CA MET A 103 -1.95 -13.23 -2.62
C MET A 103 -3.22 -12.43 -2.35
N MET A 104 -4.40 -13.03 -2.51
CA MET A 104 -5.68 -12.40 -2.17
C MET A 104 -5.77 -12.08 -0.67
N THR A 105 -5.32 -12.98 0.18
CA THR A 105 -5.36 -12.78 1.64
C THR A 105 -4.44 -11.63 2.07
N VAL A 106 -3.18 -11.64 1.60
CA VAL A 106 -2.19 -10.63 2.04
C VAL A 106 -2.40 -9.28 1.38
N ASN A 107 -2.77 -9.20 0.09
CA ASN A 107 -2.82 -7.95 -0.64
C ASN A 107 -4.22 -7.32 -0.73
N VAL A 108 -5.28 -8.11 -0.51
CA VAL A 108 -6.67 -7.64 -0.66
C VAL A 108 -7.42 -7.68 0.66
N LYS A 109 -7.55 -8.87 1.29
CA LYS A 109 -8.30 -8.99 2.54
C LYS A 109 -7.68 -8.16 3.67
N SER A 110 -6.34 -8.08 3.76
CA SER A 110 -5.66 -7.25 4.75
C SER A 110 -6.05 -5.78 4.65
N ALA A 111 -6.07 -5.23 3.43
CA ALA A 111 -6.48 -3.86 3.20
C ALA A 111 -7.99 -3.66 3.46
N LEU A 112 -8.83 -4.64 3.08
CA LEU A 112 -10.26 -4.63 3.41
C LEU A 112 -10.49 -4.61 4.92
N TYR A 113 -9.73 -5.39 5.69
CA TYR A 113 -9.81 -5.38 7.16
C TYR A 113 -9.43 -4.01 7.72
N GLY A 114 -8.36 -3.38 7.21
CA GLY A 114 -7.97 -2.03 7.61
C GLY A 114 -9.02 -0.98 7.28
N MET A 115 -9.57 -1.01 6.07
CA MET A 115 -10.68 -0.12 5.66
C MET A 115 -11.88 -0.27 6.58
N GLN A 116 -12.33 -1.51 6.82
CA GLN A 116 -13.50 -1.80 7.67
C GLN A 116 -13.26 -1.51 9.16
N ALA A 117 -12.04 -1.73 9.65
CA ALA A 117 -11.70 -1.46 11.04
C ALA A 117 -11.73 0.03 11.36
N VAL A 118 -11.20 0.89 10.47
CA VAL A 118 -11.08 2.32 10.77
C VAL A 118 -12.32 3.13 10.37
N LEU A 119 -13.11 2.64 9.43
CA LEU A 119 -14.24 3.39 8.85
C LEU A 119 -15.27 3.86 9.89
N PRO A 120 -15.73 3.05 10.89
CA PRO A 120 -16.64 3.54 11.91
C PRO A 120 -16.08 4.74 12.68
N HIS A 121 -14.78 4.70 13.04
CA HIS A 121 -14.11 5.80 13.72
C HIS A 121 -14.07 7.08 12.87
N PHE A 122 -13.85 6.98 11.57
CA PHE A 122 -13.87 8.12 10.65
C PHE A 122 -15.29 8.69 10.46
N ILE A 123 -16.30 7.82 10.40
CA ILE A 123 -17.71 8.22 10.29
C ILE A 123 -18.12 9.01 11.55
N ASP A 124 -17.82 8.51 12.74
CA ASP A 124 -18.14 9.18 14.01
C ASP A 124 -17.46 10.55 14.14
N ARG A 125 -16.25 10.69 13.58
CA ARG A 125 -15.51 11.96 13.55
C ARG A 125 -15.91 12.89 12.41
N GLY A 126 -16.62 12.40 11.41
CA GLY A 126 -16.95 13.12 10.17
C GLY A 126 -15.75 13.40 9.26
N ALA A 127 -14.57 12.86 9.56
CA ALA A 127 -13.33 13.08 8.81
C ALA A 127 -12.34 11.91 8.94
N GLY A 128 -11.59 11.65 7.89
CA GLY A 128 -10.53 10.65 7.88
C GLY A 128 -9.93 10.44 6.49
N HIS A 129 -8.81 9.73 6.42
CA HIS A 129 -8.19 9.42 5.13
C HIS A 129 -7.68 7.97 5.10
N ILE A 130 -8.13 7.19 4.15
CA ILE A 130 -7.66 5.85 3.85
C ILE A 130 -6.73 5.91 2.63
N VAL A 131 -5.51 5.42 2.78
CA VAL A 131 -4.52 5.31 1.69
C VAL A 131 -4.22 3.84 1.43
N ASN A 132 -4.54 3.34 0.25
CA ASN A 132 -4.23 1.98 -0.17
C ASN A 132 -3.03 1.96 -1.13
N VAL A 133 -1.95 1.29 -0.74
CA VAL A 133 -0.77 1.12 -1.59
C VAL A 133 -0.93 -0.10 -2.48
N SER A 134 -1.17 0.16 -3.75
CA SER A 134 -1.33 -0.82 -4.82
C SER A 134 -0.02 -0.99 -5.61
N SER A 135 -0.09 -1.04 -6.93
CA SER A 135 1.04 -1.16 -7.85
C SER A 135 0.66 -0.68 -9.24
N PHE A 136 1.61 -0.19 -10.02
CA PHE A 136 1.43 0.03 -11.45
C PHE A 136 1.00 -1.24 -12.19
N LEU A 137 1.51 -2.41 -11.77
CA LEU A 137 1.15 -3.71 -12.36
C LEU A 137 -0.34 -4.06 -12.20
N SER A 138 -1.07 -3.38 -11.32
CA SER A 138 -2.52 -3.51 -11.19
C SER A 138 -3.30 -2.86 -12.35
N ARG A 139 -2.68 -1.95 -13.08
CA ARG A 139 -3.25 -1.27 -14.27
C ARG A 139 -2.68 -1.82 -15.56
N VAL A 140 -1.37 -2.11 -15.57
CA VAL A 140 -0.66 -2.60 -16.75
C VAL A 140 0.12 -3.87 -16.35
N PRO A 141 -0.40 -5.08 -16.61
CA PRO A 141 0.20 -6.34 -16.17
C PRO A 141 1.39 -6.75 -17.07
N MET A 142 2.39 -5.87 -17.20
CA MET A 142 3.52 -6.02 -18.11
C MET A 142 4.61 -7.00 -17.63
N ALA A 143 4.46 -7.62 -16.47
CA ALA A 143 5.38 -8.61 -15.93
C ALA A 143 4.66 -9.96 -15.79
N SER A 144 4.76 -10.83 -16.79
CA SER A 144 4.01 -12.10 -16.85
C SER A 144 4.21 -13.00 -15.62
N ILE A 145 5.41 -12.97 -15.02
CA ILE A 145 5.70 -13.72 -13.80
C ILE A 145 5.04 -13.14 -12.53
N ARG A 146 4.33 -12.03 -12.62
CA ARG A 146 3.65 -11.39 -11.50
C ARG A 146 2.13 -11.57 -11.54
N ALA A 147 1.65 -12.66 -12.16
CA ALA A 147 0.23 -12.87 -12.45
C ALA A 147 -0.69 -12.70 -11.22
N ALA A 148 -0.49 -13.50 -10.16
CA ALA A 148 -1.32 -13.43 -8.95
C ALA A 148 -1.14 -12.11 -8.20
N TYR A 149 0.07 -11.54 -8.19
CA TYR A 149 0.31 -10.23 -7.60
C TYR A 149 -0.46 -9.13 -8.33
N SER A 150 -0.35 -9.07 -9.66
CA SER A 150 -1.06 -8.08 -10.49
C SER A 150 -2.58 -8.20 -10.32
N ALA A 151 -3.11 -9.44 -10.34
CA ALA A 151 -4.52 -9.72 -10.12
C ALA A 151 -5.00 -9.24 -8.75
N SER A 152 -4.24 -9.54 -7.68
CA SER A 152 -4.58 -9.10 -6.32
C SER A 152 -4.57 -7.57 -6.18
N LYS A 153 -3.58 -6.90 -6.78
CA LYS A 153 -3.52 -5.43 -6.75
C LYS A 153 -4.61 -4.78 -7.63
N ALA A 154 -5.04 -5.42 -8.72
CA ALA A 154 -6.20 -4.97 -9.50
C ALA A 154 -7.51 -5.10 -8.71
N ALA A 155 -7.69 -6.19 -7.95
CA ALA A 155 -8.81 -6.34 -7.03
C ALA A 155 -8.83 -5.25 -5.95
N LEU A 156 -7.65 -4.92 -5.37
CA LEU A 156 -7.53 -3.81 -4.42
C LEU A 156 -7.91 -2.45 -5.04
N ASN A 157 -7.54 -2.20 -6.30
CA ASN A 157 -7.93 -0.98 -7.00
C ASN A 157 -9.45 -0.85 -7.08
N SER A 158 -10.14 -1.93 -7.48
CA SER A 158 -11.61 -1.95 -7.60
C SER A 158 -12.27 -1.70 -6.24
N LEU A 159 -11.85 -2.39 -5.17
CA LEU A 159 -12.37 -2.16 -3.82
C LEU A 159 -12.15 -0.73 -3.34
N THR A 160 -10.98 -0.15 -3.63
CA THR A 160 -10.66 1.23 -3.24
C THR A 160 -11.56 2.23 -3.95
N ALA A 161 -11.80 2.04 -5.25
CA ALA A 161 -12.68 2.91 -6.03
C ALA A 161 -14.14 2.80 -5.58
N ASN A 162 -14.63 1.58 -5.30
CA ASN A 162 -16.00 1.38 -4.80
C ASN A 162 -16.18 2.03 -3.43
N LEU A 163 -15.27 1.82 -2.47
CA LEU A 163 -15.37 2.46 -1.16
C LEU A 163 -15.39 4.00 -1.27
N ARG A 164 -14.60 4.58 -2.17
CA ARG A 164 -14.62 6.03 -2.41
C ARG A 164 -15.97 6.51 -2.92
N MET A 165 -16.60 5.74 -3.82
CA MET A 165 -17.96 6.06 -4.35
C MET A 165 -19.02 5.88 -3.27
N ASP A 166 -18.95 4.83 -2.46
CA ASP A 166 -19.89 4.57 -1.36
C ASP A 166 -19.90 5.72 -0.34
N LEU A 167 -18.76 6.33 -0.07
CA LEU A 167 -18.62 7.40 0.92
C LEU A 167 -18.92 8.80 0.38
N ALA A 168 -18.85 8.99 -0.93
CA ALA A 168 -18.83 10.32 -1.55
C ALA A 168 -20.03 11.21 -1.16
N ALA A 169 -21.25 10.67 -1.08
CA ALA A 169 -22.44 11.43 -0.77
C ALA A 169 -22.69 11.57 0.73
N ALA A 170 -22.52 10.49 1.50
CA ALA A 170 -22.87 10.45 2.92
C ALA A 170 -21.74 10.96 3.83
N HIS A 171 -20.50 10.82 3.41
CA HIS A 171 -19.30 11.09 4.23
C HIS A 171 -18.22 11.85 3.45
N PRO A 172 -18.50 13.05 2.91
CA PRO A 172 -17.56 13.79 2.03
C PRO A 172 -16.25 14.23 2.73
N GLY A 173 -16.20 14.20 4.05
CA GLY A 173 -14.98 14.44 4.82
C GLY A 173 -14.06 13.23 4.95
N ILE A 174 -14.47 12.06 4.43
CA ILE A 174 -13.64 10.85 4.44
C ILE A 174 -13.05 10.63 3.04
N HIS A 175 -11.73 10.73 2.94
CA HIS A 175 -10.99 10.55 1.70
C HIS A 175 -10.49 9.11 1.53
N VAL A 176 -10.43 8.64 0.27
CA VAL A 176 -9.88 7.31 -0.06
C VAL A 176 -8.96 7.46 -1.26
N THR A 177 -7.67 7.26 -1.06
CA THR A 177 -6.62 7.40 -2.08
C THR A 177 -6.02 6.04 -2.45
N LEU A 178 -5.80 5.83 -3.74
CA LEU A 178 -5.03 4.72 -4.28
C LEU A 178 -3.66 5.21 -4.72
N VAL A 179 -2.59 4.65 -4.15
CA VAL A 179 -1.20 4.94 -4.54
C VAL A 179 -0.67 3.76 -5.36
N MET A 180 -0.13 4.03 -6.53
CA MET A 180 0.37 3.01 -7.46
C MET A 180 1.87 3.22 -7.75
N PRO A 181 2.76 2.63 -6.93
CA PRO A 181 4.19 2.62 -7.21
C PRO A 181 4.52 1.81 -8.47
N GLY A 182 5.58 2.22 -9.16
CA GLY A 182 6.24 1.44 -10.19
C GLY A 182 7.21 0.42 -9.62
N LEU A 183 8.34 0.23 -10.31
CA LEU A 183 9.46 -0.54 -9.77
C LEU A 183 10.12 0.25 -8.64
N VAL A 184 10.28 -0.40 -7.48
CA VAL A 184 10.90 0.22 -6.29
C VAL A 184 12.07 -0.64 -5.81
N SER A 185 13.20 -0.01 -5.56
CA SER A 185 14.40 -0.66 -5.02
C SER A 185 14.22 -0.92 -3.52
N THR A 186 13.64 -2.05 -3.17
CA THR A 186 13.41 -2.51 -1.79
C THR A 186 13.62 -4.01 -1.68
N GLU A 187 13.66 -4.54 -0.46
CA GLU A 187 13.69 -5.98 -0.20
C GLU A 187 12.39 -6.72 -0.64
N PHE A 188 11.38 -5.99 -1.11
CA PHE A 188 10.10 -6.58 -1.52
C PHE A 188 10.25 -7.67 -2.60
N ALA A 189 11.14 -7.44 -3.56
CA ALA A 189 11.42 -8.40 -4.62
C ALA A 189 12.12 -9.66 -4.08
N GLN A 190 13.04 -9.49 -3.14
CA GLN A 190 13.78 -10.60 -2.49
C GLN A 190 12.87 -11.42 -1.58
N ASN A 191 11.89 -10.77 -0.93
CA ASN A 191 10.92 -11.38 -0.02
C ASN A 191 9.67 -11.93 -0.74
N ALA A 192 9.61 -11.88 -2.08
CA ALA A 192 8.54 -12.47 -2.86
C ALA A 192 8.56 -14.01 -2.76
N VAL A 193 7.39 -14.64 -2.78
CA VAL A 193 7.29 -16.10 -2.94
C VAL A 193 7.94 -16.49 -4.26
N HIS A 194 8.78 -17.51 -4.25
CA HIS A 194 9.66 -17.94 -5.35
C HIS A 194 10.72 -16.91 -5.78
N GLY A 195 10.99 -15.90 -4.94
CA GLY A 195 11.97 -14.87 -5.25
C GLY A 195 11.56 -13.97 -6.42
N THR A 196 12.49 -13.22 -6.97
CA THR A 196 12.30 -12.46 -8.21
C THR A 196 13.55 -12.59 -9.06
N PRO A 197 13.43 -13.00 -10.31
CA PRO A 197 14.53 -12.93 -11.27
C PRO A 197 15.06 -11.49 -11.35
N PRO A 198 16.35 -11.31 -11.66
CA PRO A 198 16.91 -9.98 -11.87
C PRO A 198 16.09 -9.22 -12.91
N ILE A 199 15.59 -8.04 -12.55
CA ILE A 199 14.87 -7.18 -13.49
C ILE A 199 15.90 -6.55 -14.41
N ARG A 200 15.75 -6.72 -15.72
CA ARG A 200 16.63 -6.07 -16.70
C ARG A 200 16.49 -4.56 -16.57
N PRO A 201 17.61 -3.80 -16.52
CA PRO A 201 17.55 -2.34 -16.58
C PRO A 201 16.72 -1.90 -17.79
N GLY A 202 15.76 -0.98 -17.58
CA GLY A 202 14.87 -0.50 -18.64
C GLY A 202 13.66 -1.39 -18.96
N ALA A 203 13.53 -2.57 -18.36
CA ALA A 203 12.30 -3.35 -18.44
C ALA A 203 11.19 -2.60 -17.73
N GLY A 204 10.23 -2.06 -18.50
CA GLY A 204 9.11 -1.29 -17.95
C GLY A 204 9.14 0.21 -18.25
N GLY A 205 10.16 0.71 -18.96
CA GLY A 205 10.17 2.05 -19.55
C GLY A 205 10.31 3.23 -18.55
N ALA A 206 10.35 2.97 -17.24
CA ALA A 206 10.58 3.98 -16.22
C ALA A 206 11.67 3.51 -15.24
N PRO A 207 12.54 4.42 -14.75
CA PRO A 207 13.57 4.07 -13.78
C PRO A 207 12.94 3.58 -12.46
N ALA A 208 13.66 2.71 -11.75
CA ALA A 208 13.27 2.27 -10.42
C ALA A 208 13.33 3.45 -9.45
N GLN A 209 12.30 3.59 -8.62
CA GLN A 209 12.27 4.57 -7.53
C GLN A 209 12.92 4.00 -6.26
N THR A 210 13.39 4.87 -5.40
CA THR A 210 13.75 4.54 -4.02
C THR A 210 12.49 4.43 -3.14
N ALA A 211 12.60 3.81 -1.98
CA ALA A 211 11.53 3.81 -0.99
C ALA A 211 11.16 5.23 -0.54
N ASP A 212 12.15 6.12 -0.43
CA ASP A 212 11.96 7.51 -0.01
C ASP A 212 11.19 8.35 -1.03
N GLU A 213 11.43 8.16 -2.34
CA GLU A 213 10.67 8.84 -3.41
C GLU A 213 9.20 8.40 -3.41
N VAL A 214 8.92 7.12 -3.17
CA VAL A 214 7.54 6.62 -3.04
C VAL A 214 6.91 7.14 -1.75
N ALA A 215 7.64 7.15 -0.65
CA ALA A 215 7.19 7.70 0.63
C ALA A 215 6.83 9.20 0.48
N ALA A 216 7.62 9.99 -0.22
CA ALA A 216 7.32 11.40 -0.49
C ALA A 216 5.98 11.57 -1.23
N SER A 217 5.67 10.68 -2.18
CA SER A 217 4.36 10.68 -2.85
C SER A 217 3.22 10.35 -1.88
N ILE A 218 3.43 9.38 -0.97
CA ILE A 218 2.42 9.03 0.07
C ILE A 218 2.23 10.19 1.05
N VAL A 219 3.30 10.82 1.49
CA VAL A 219 3.24 12.01 2.35
C VAL A 219 2.47 13.15 1.65
N GLY A 220 2.72 13.35 0.37
CA GLY A 220 2.00 14.35 -0.43
C GLY A 220 0.48 14.10 -0.46
N VAL A 221 0.03 12.86 -0.64
CA VAL A 221 -1.41 12.56 -0.65
C VAL A 221 -2.03 12.61 0.75
N VAL A 222 -1.27 12.42 1.82
CA VAL A 222 -1.74 12.64 3.21
C VAL A 222 -2.09 14.12 3.43
N ASP A 223 -1.41 15.03 2.76
CA ASP A 223 -1.69 16.47 2.86
C ASP A 223 -2.74 16.95 1.87
N GLN A 224 -2.69 16.42 0.65
CA GLN A 224 -3.60 16.77 -0.44
C GLN A 224 -4.23 15.49 -1.01
N PRO A 225 -5.33 15.00 -0.42
CA PRO A 225 -5.98 13.79 -0.86
C PRO A 225 -6.40 13.86 -2.33
N VAL A 226 -6.05 12.82 -3.09
CA VAL A 226 -6.47 12.62 -4.49
C VAL A 226 -7.05 11.23 -4.65
N ALA A 227 -7.85 11.02 -5.68
CA ALA A 227 -8.45 9.71 -5.91
C ALA A 227 -7.39 8.63 -6.18
N GLU A 228 -6.44 8.93 -7.07
CA GLU A 228 -5.39 8.00 -7.49
C GLU A 228 -4.11 8.74 -7.85
N VAL A 229 -2.95 8.11 -7.63
CA VAL A 229 -1.65 8.66 -8.03
C VAL A 229 -0.70 7.55 -8.45
N PHE A 230 0.00 7.75 -9.57
CA PHE A 230 1.23 7.04 -9.89
C PHE A 230 2.39 7.76 -9.22
N THR A 231 3.20 7.04 -8.45
CA THR A 231 4.35 7.67 -7.75
C THR A 231 5.45 8.12 -8.69
N ASN A 232 5.56 7.47 -9.86
CA ASN A 232 6.42 7.91 -10.96
C ASN A 232 5.54 8.48 -12.10
N PRO A 233 5.63 9.78 -12.42
CA PRO A 233 4.80 10.42 -13.45
C PRO A 233 4.91 9.80 -14.84
N ALA A 234 6.06 9.19 -15.19
CA ALA A 234 6.25 8.51 -16.48
C ALA A 234 5.27 7.34 -16.69
N LEU A 235 4.77 6.72 -15.61
CA LEU A 235 3.85 5.59 -15.68
C LEU A 235 2.48 5.96 -16.27
N ALA A 236 2.05 7.20 -16.14
CA ALA A 236 0.79 7.67 -16.74
C ALA A 236 0.80 7.54 -18.28
N GLY A 237 1.94 7.86 -18.91
CA GLY A 237 2.11 7.71 -20.35
C GLY A 237 2.11 6.23 -20.80
N ILE A 238 2.70 5.36 -19.99
CA ILE A 238 2.73 3.91 -20.27
C ILE A 238 1.31 3.32 -20.15
N ALA A 239 0.57 3.69 -19.10
CA ALA A 239 -0.82 3.25 -18.92
C ALA A 239 -1.71 3.70 -20.09
N ARG A 240 -1.55 4.95 -20.55
CA ARG A 240 -2.29 5.45 -21.70
C ARG A 240 -2.04 4.60 -22.95
N LYS A 241 -0.78 4.35 -23.30
CA LYS A 241 -0.41 3.50 -24.45
C LYS A 241 -0.97 2.08 -24.35
N TYR A 242 -0.96 1.50 -23.14
CA TYR A 242 -1.54 0.20 -22.91
C TYR A 242 -3.04 0.17 -23.25
N PHE A 243 -3.81 1.15 -22.77
CA PHE A 243 -5.25 1.20 -22.99
C PHE A 243 -5.65 1.69 -24.41
N GLU A 244 -4.76 2.33 -25.16
CA GLU A 244 -4.98 2.67 -26.59
C GLU A 244 -5.03 1.40 -27.46
N ASP A 245 -4.10 0.45 -27.25
CA ASP A 245 -4.09 -0.85 -27.94
C ASP A 245 -3.34 -1.90 -27.10
N VAL A 246 -4.10 -2.65 -26.32
CA VAL A 246 -3.57 -3.71 -25.44
C VAL A 246 -2.77 -4.74 -26.23
N GLY A 247 -3.30 -5.20 -27.37
CA GLY A 247 -2.66 -6.25 -28.16
C GLY A 247 -1.33 -5.82 -28.79
N ALA A 248 -1.25 -4.58 -29.29
CA ALA A 248 -0.01 -4.02 -29.80
C ALA A 248 1.03 -3.80 -28.70
N PHE A 249 0.58 -3.30 -27.54
CA PHE A 249 1.46 -3.09 -26.39
C PHE A 249 2.07 -4.42 -25.90
N GLU A 250 1.26 -5.47 -25.72
CA GLU A 250 1.73 -6.77 -25.24
C GLU A 250 2.68 -7.45 -26.23
N LYS A 251 2.49 -7.28 -27.56
CA LYS A 251 3.44 -7.74 -28.57
C LYS A 251 4.80 -7.05 -28.44
N GLY A 252 4.82 -5.79 -28.06
CA GLY A 252 6.05 -5.02 -27.85
C GLY A 252 6.84 -5.39 -26.59
N LEU A 253 6.26 -6.18 -25.67
CA LEU A 253 6.93 -6.70 -24.47
C LEU A 253 7.73 -7.98 -24.71
N ARG A 254 7.55 -8.65 -25.85
CA ARG A 254 8.24 -9.89 -26.25
C ARG A 254 9.57 -9.54 -26.92
#